data_554a795157fa6888d159f659bee411e8
#
_entry.id   554a795157fa6888d159f659bee411e8
#
_cell.length_a   1.000
_cell.length_b   1.000
_cell.length_c   1.000
_cell.angle_alpha   90.00
_cell.angle_beta   90.00
_cell.angle_gamma   90.00
#
_symmetry.space_group_name_H-M   'P 1'
#
loop_
_entity.id
_entity.type
_entity.pdbx_description
1 polymer ?
#
loop_
_entity_poly.entity_id
_entity_poly.type
_entity_poly.pdbx_seq_one_letter_code
_entity_poly.pdbx_strand_id
1 'polypeptide(L)'
;MAGKGATLLFVSAFAFLLLTAPYAGGQITCTNARSNVAQCLGYLVGRVASPPAPCCDGVRRLNSLAGNSTRVAIRAACLCLQGDARELKALNANRISGIVSNCGVSPPFPISANITCPTA
;
A
#
# COMPACT_ATOMS: atom_id res chain seq x y z
N MET A 1 -33.77 20.99 -26.83
CA MET A 1 -33.32 19.72 -26.32
C MET A 1 -32.01 19.85 -25.51
N ALA A 2 -32.06 20.66 -24.48
CA ALA A 2 -30.91 20.91 -23.62
C ALA A 2 -30.40 19.65 -22.87
N GLY A 3 -31.26 18.65 -22.64
CA GLY A 3 -30.91 17.46 -21.90
C GLY A 3 -29.90 16.53 -22.57
N LYS A 4 -29.90 16.43 -23.88
CA LYS A 4 -28.97 15.56 -24.61
C LYS A 4 -27.55 16.14 -24.64
N GLY A 5 -27.43 17.45 -24.75
CA GLY A 5 -26.12 18.11 -24.70
C GLY A 5 -25.47 18.02 -23.33
N ALA A 6 -26.25 18.23 -22.29
CA ALA A 6 -25.78 18.12 -20.90
C ALA A 6 -25.32 16.69 -20.57
N THR A 7 -26.09 15.69 -21.00
CA THR A 7 -25.74 14.29 -20.77
C THR A 7 -24.43 13.90 -21.45
N LEU A 8 -24.22 14.35 -22.68
CA LEU A 8 -22.96 14.09 -23.40
C LEU A 8 -21.76 14.75 -22.72
N LEU A 9 -21.94 15.97 -22.22
CA LEU A 9 -20.87 16.68 -21.50
C LEU A 9 -20.51 15.96 -20.20
N PHE A 10 -21.49 15.46 -19.44
CA PHE A 10 -21.24 14.70 -18.24
C PHE A 10 -20.51 13.39 -18.53
N VAL A 11 -20.92 12.68 -19.57
CA VAL A 11 -20.25 11.43 -19.97
C VAL A 11 -18.81 11.68 -20.38
N SER A 12 -18.53 12.74 -21.12
CA SER A 12 -17.17 13.10 -21.51
C SER A 12 -16.29 13.45 -20.32
N ALA A 13 -16.80 14.25 -19.39
CA ALA A 13 -16.08 14.62 -18.18
C ALA A 13 -15.80 13.39 -17.29
N PHE A 14 -16.77 12.49 -17.16
CA PHE A 14 -16.61 11.28 -16.39
C PHE A 14 -15.60 10.34 -17.04
N ALA A 15 -15.63 10.18 -18.36
CA ALA A 15 -14.65 9.38 -19.09
C ALA A 15 -13.23 9.95 -18.93
N PHE A 16 -13.08 11.27 -18.96
CA PHE A 16 -11.80 11.92 -18.74
C PHE A 16 -11.27 11.65 -17.32
N LEU A 17 -12.14 11.75 -16.31
CA LEU A 17 -11.78 11.43 -14.93
C LEU A 17 -11.34 9.99 -14.77
N LEU A 18 -12.02 9.05 -15.42
CA LEU A 18 -11.64 7.63 -15.41
C LEU A 18 -10.29 7.40 -16.06
N LEU A 19 -9.96 8.11 -17.13
CA LEU A 19 -8.67 8.00 -17.80
C LEU A 19 -7.52 8.55 -16.97
N THR A 20 -7.79 9.57 -16.14
CA THR A 20 -6.77 10.15 -15.25
C THR A 20 -6.71 9.44 -13.89
N ALA A 21 -7.81 8.83 -13.43
CA ALA A 21 -7.88 8.14 -12.16
C ALA A 21 -6.91 6.96 -12.01
N PRO A 22 -6.54 6.17 -13.06
CA PRO A 22 -5.60 5.06 -12.92
C PRO A 22 -4.24 5.43 -12.34
N TYR A 23 -3.82 6.68 -12.46
CA TYR A 23 -2.56 7.12 -11.88
C TYR A 23 -2.55 7.03 -10.36
N ALA A 24 -3.72 7.19 -9.73
CA ALA A 24 -3.83 7.03 -8.29
C ALA A 24 -3.63 5.57 -7.85
N GLY A 25 -3.95 4.58 -8.74
CA GLY A 25 -3.75 3.16 -8.45
C GLY A 25 -2.44 2.61 -8.99
N GLY A 26 -1.72 3.35 -9.86
CA GLY A 26 -0.53 2.88 -10.55
C GLY A 26 0.74 2.95 -9.74
N GLN A 27 0.81 3.82 -8.75
CA GLN A 27 1.99 4.00 -7.91
C GLN A 27 1.66 3.86 -6.44
N ILE A 28 2.64 3.38 -5.68
CA ILE A 28 2.54 3.31 -4.23
C ILE A 28 2.56 4.73 -3.64
N THR A 29 1.65 4.98 -2.71
CA THR A 29 1.57 6.24 -1.96
C THR A 29 1.51 5.95 -0.48
N CYS A 30 1.74 6.96 0.35
CA CYS A 30 1.57 6.84 1.81
C CYS A 30 0.16 6.35 2.16
N THR A 31 -0.86 6.94 1.53
CA THR A 31 -2.26 6.59 1.82
C THR A 31 -2.58 5.15 1.45
N ASN A 32 -2.22 4.69 0.24
CA ASN A 32 -2.53 3.32 -0.15
C ASN A 32 -1.65 2.31 0.58
N ALA A 33 -0.42 2.67 0.94
CA ALA A 33 0.43 1.83 1.76
C ALA A 33 -0.20 1.61 3.15
N ARG A 34 -0.64 2.67 3.80
CA ARG A 34 -1.31 2.57 5.11
C ARG A 34 -2.58 1.73 5.05
N SER A 35 -3.44 1.98 4.07
CA SER A 35 -4.69 1.24 3.96
C SER A 35 -4.48 -0.24 3.70
N ASN A 36 -3.46 -0.60 2.93
CA ASN A 36 -3.16 -2.00 2.65
C ASN A 36 -2.53 -2.75 3.83
N VAL A 37 -1.77 -2.07 4.70
CA VAL A 37 -1.18 -2.72 5.88
C VAL A 37 -2.05 -2.62 7.12
N ALA A 38 -3.11 -1.83 7.10
CA ALA A 38 -3.98 -1.64 8.27
C ALA A 38 -4.55 -2.94 8.80
N GLN A 39 -4.89 -3.88 7.93
CA GLN A 39 -5.41 -5.19 8.30
C GLN A 39 -4.35 -6.10 8.95
N CYS A 40 -3.09 -5.72 8.86
CA CYS A 40 -1.98 -6.48 9.46
C CYS A 40 -1.72 -6.09 10.91
N LEU A 41 -2.30 -5.00 11.38
CA LEU A 41 -1.95 -4.43 12.68
C LEU A 41 -2.14 -5.42 13.83
N GLY A 42 -3.24 -6.16 13.86
CA GLY A 42 -3.50 -7.15 14.88
C GLY A 42 -2.43 -8.24 14.95
N TYR A 43 -1.94 -8.67 13.80
CA TYR A 43 -0.82 -9.61 13.73
C TYR A 43 0.49 -8.96 14.19
N LEU A 44 0.76 -7.76 13.72
CA LEU A 44 2.02 -7.05 14.02
C LEU A 44 2.17 -6.74 15.51
N VAL A 45 1.08 -6.48 16.21
CA VAL A 45 1.10 -6.21 17.67
C VAL A 45 0.84 -7.46 18.53
N GLY A 46 0.72 -8.62 17.90
CA GLY A 46 0.63 -9.89 18.62
C GLY A 46 -0.78 -10.30 19.07
N ARG A 47 -1.83 -9.67 18.57
CA ARG A 47 -3.22 -10.02 18.92
C ARG A 47 -3.68 -11.30 18.26
N VAL A 48 -3.18 -11.60 17.08
CA VAL A 48 -3.49 -12.85 16.36
C VAL A 48 -2.19 -13.54 15.99
N ALA A 49 -2.23 -14.87 15.92
CA ALA A 49 -1.02 -15.69 15.76
C ALA A 49 -0.47 -15.70 14.33
N SER A 50 -1.31 -15.47 13.35
CA SER A 50 -0.92 -15.46 11.93
C SER A 50 -1.60 -14.31 11.20
N PRO A 51 -1.03 -13.85 10.07
CA PRO A 51 -1.66 -12.79 9.30
C PRO A 51 -3.03 -13.24 8.77
N PRO A 52 -4.11 -12.50 9.02
CA PRO A 52 -5.40 -12.84 8.44
C PRO A 52 -5.39 -12.63 6.92
N ALA A 53 -6.32 -13.25 6.21
CA ALA A 53 -6.40 -13.15 4.76
C ALA A 53 -6.43 -11.70 4.24
N PRO A 54 -7.18 -10.77 4.82
CA PRO A 54 -7.14 -9.37 4.38
C PRO A 54 -5.76 -8.72 4.52
N CYS A 55 -5.00 -9.10 5.54
CA CYS A 55 -3.62 -8.64 5.70
C CYS A 55 -2.75 -9.10 4.53
N CYS A 56 -2.76 -10.38 4.21
CA CYS A 56 -1.97 -10.92 3.11
C CYS A 56 -2.40 -10.36 1.77
N ASP A 57 -3.70 -10.12 1.57
CA ASP A 57 -4.21 -9.47 0.35
C ASP A 57 -3.65 -8.05 0.22
N GLY A 58 -3.61 -7.31 1.31
CA GLY A 58 -3.02 -5.97 1.35
C GLY A 58 -1.53 -5.98 1.04
N VAL A 59 -0.80 -6.92 1.63
CA VAL A 59 0.65 -7.08 1.39
C VAL A 59 0.93 -7.42 -0.07
N ARG A 60 0.12 -8.29 -0.67
CA ARG A 60 0.26 -8.63 -2.09
C ARG A 60 -0.01 -7.43 -2.99
N ARG A 61 -1.02 -6.63 -2.67
CA ARG A 61 -1.32 -5.39 -3.41
C ARG A 61 -0.18 -4.39 -3.30
N LEU A 62 0.37 -4.21 -2.10
CA LEU A 62 1.54 -3.35 -1.91
C LEU A 62 2.74 -3.83 -2.70
N ASN A 63 2.98 -5.12 -2.72
CA ASN A 63 4.08 -5.70 -3.50
C ASN A 63 3.91 -5.41 -4.99
N SER A 64 2.71 -5.55 -5.51
CA SER A 64 2.40 -5.23 -6.91
C SER A 64 2.56 -3.73 -7.21
N LEU A 65 2.06 -2.87 -6.32
CA LEU A 65 2.23 -1.43 -6.46
C LEU A 65 3.69 -1.03 -6.45
N ALA A 66 4.49 -1.60 -5.55
CA ALA A 66 5.92 -1.32 -5.48
C ALA A 66 6.64 -1.75 -6.75
N GLY A 67 6.27 -2.90 -7.33
CA GLY A 67 6.86 -3.37 -8.58
C GLY A 67 6.60 -2.45 -9.77
N ASN A 68 5.54 -1.66 -9.72
CA ASN A 68 5.16 -0.71 -10.78
C ASN A 68 5.49 0.74 -10.44
N SER A 69 6.16 0.99 -9.32
CA SER A 69 6.42 2.33 -8.83
C SER A 69 7.88 2.74 -9.03
N THR A 70 8.13 4.04 -9.07
CA THR A 70 9.48 4.58 -9.06
C THR A 70 10.12 4.40 -7.70
N ARG A 71 11.46 4.42 -7.63
CA ARG A 71 12.17 4.36 -6.35
C ARG A 71 11.80 5.51 -5.43
N VAL A 72 11.58 6.69 -5.99
CA VAL A 72 11.16 7.86 -5.21
C VAL A 72 9.82 7.60 -4.53
N ALA A 73 8.86 7.04 -5.25
CA ALA A 73 7.54 6.72 -4.70
C ALA A 73 7.63 5.62 -3.63
N ILE A 74 8.43 4.57 -3.87
CA ILE A 74 8.66 3.49 -2.91
C ILE A 74 9.29 4.04 -1.63
N ARG A 75 10.31 4.89 -1.76
CA ARG A 75 10.97 5.51 -0.62
C ARG A 75 10.00 6.36 0.20
N ALA A 76 9.19 7.18 -0.45
CA ALA A 76 8.22 8.03 0.24
C ALA A 76 7.21 7.21 1.04
N ALA A 77 6.68 6.14 0.45
CA ALA A 77 5.75 5.25 1.14
C ALA A 77 6.43 4.50 2.29
N CYS A 78 7.66 4.04 2.08
CA CYS A 78 8.45 3.38 3.11
C CYS A 78 8.71 4.29 4.31
N LEU A 79 9.12 5.54 4.07
CA LEU A 79 9.36 6.52 5.13
C LEU A 79 8.07 6.81 5.91
N CYS A 80 6.93 6.85 5.23
CA CYS A 80 5.63 7.00 5.85
C CYS A 80 5.34 5.85 6.83
N LEU A 81 5.49 4.60 6.37
CA LEU A 81 5.27 3.42 7.20
C LEU A 81 6.29 3.32 8.33
N GLN A 82 7.53 3.72 8.08
CA GLN A 82 8.57 3.76 9.11
C GLN A 82 8.21 4.72 10.23
N GLY A 83 7.69 5.91 9.89
CA GLY A 83 7.22 6.87 10.88
C GLY A 83 6.07 6.32 11.70
N ASP A 84 5.11 5.67 11.06
CA ASP A 84 3.98 5.03 11.75
C ASP A 84 4.47 3.93 12.70
N ALA A 85 5.43 3.11 12.26
CA ALA A 85 5.97 2.02 13.06
C ALA A 85 6.68 2.55 14.33
N ARG A 86 7.35 3.68 14.23
CA ARG A 86 8.04 4.29 15.39
C ARG A 86 7.06 4.76 16.46
N GLU A 87 5.84 5.14 16.07
CA GLU A 87 4.80 5.56 17.00
C GLU A 87 4.13 4.38 17.70
N LEU A 88 4.20 3.18 17.13
CA LEU A 88 3.55 1.99 17.65
C LEU A 88 4.54 1.15 18.46
N LYS A 89 4.63 1.43 19.76
CA LYS A 89 5.58 0.74 20.66
C LYS A 89 5.35 -0.75 20.83
N ALA A 90 4.15 -1.24 20.51
CA ALA A 90 3.78 -2.65 20.65
C ALA A 90 4.13 -3.51 19.43
N LEU A 91 4.73 -2.94 18.38
CA LEU A 91 5.11 -3.69 17.18
C LEU A 91 6.17 -4.74 17.50
N ASN A 92 5.93 -5.98 17.04
CA ASN A 92 6.88 -7.06 17.17
C ASN A 92 7.80 -7.08 15.95
N ALA A 93 9.09 -6.89 16.18
CA ALA A 93 10.10 -6.83 15.11
C ALA A 93 10.15 -8.10 14.27
N ASN A 94 10.02 -9.28 14.90
CA ASN A 94 10.05 -10.55 14.19
C ASN A 94 8.84 -10.73 13.29
N ARG A 95 7.70 -10.17 13.66
CA ARG A 95 6.49 -10.22 12.86
C ARG A 95 6.55 -9.28 11.65
N ILE A 96 7.23 -8.15 11.78
CA ILE A 96 7.47 -7.25 10.67
C ILE A 96 8.29 -7.96 9.58
N SER A 97 9.41 -8.56 9.96
CA SER A 97 10.27 -9.26 8.99
C SER A 97 9.64 -10.55 8.47
N GLY A 98 8.79 -11.19 9.26
CA GLY A 98 8.14 -12.45 8.88
C GLY A 98 6.88 -12.30 8.03
N ILE A 99 6.34 -11.09 7.92
CA ILE A 99 5.04 -10.91 7.25
C ILE A 99 5.07 -11.30 5.77
N VAL A 100 6.17 -11.00 5.09
CA VAL A 100 6.31 -11.28 3.65
C VAL A 100 6.38 -12.79 3.39
N SER A 101 7.14 -13.53 4.20
CA SER A 101 7.20 -14.99 4.08
C SER A 101 5.89 -15.64 4.46
N ASN A 102 5.22 -15.17 5.51
CA ASN A 102 3.93 -15.71 5.94
C ASN A 102 2.81 -15.43 4.94
N CYS A 103 2.91 -14.37 4.16
CA CYS A 103 1.96 -14.07 3.09
C CYS A 103 2.40 -14.57 1.71
N GLY A 104 3.57 -15.19 1.61
CA GLY A 104 4.07 -15.77 0.36
C GLY A 104 4.44 -14.75 -0.69
N VAL A 105 4.97 -13.59 -0.31
CA VAL A 105 5.41 -12.56 -1.24
C VAL A 105 6.92 -12.39 -1.22
N SER A 106 7.48 -11.97 -2.36
CA SER A 106 8.90 -11.66 -2.50
C SER A 106 9.02 -10.19 -2.91
N PRO A 107 9.26 -9.28 -1.96
CA PRO A 107 9.37 -7.87 -2.29
C PRO A 107 10.67 -7.56 -3.06
N PRO A 108 10.69 -6.47 -3.84
CA PRO A 108 11.87 -6.09 -4.61
C PRO A 108 13.02 -5.57 -3.75
N PHE A 109 12.81 -5.39 -2.45
CA PHE A 109 13.82 -4.96 -1.50
C PHE A 109 13.61 -5.68 -0.16
N PRO A 110 14.66 -5.85 0.66
CA PRO A 110 14.52 -6.54 1.94
C PRO A 110 13.62 -5.78 2.91
N ILE A 111 12.70 -6.50 3.56
CA ILE A 111 11.90 -5.96 4.65
C ILE A 111 12.46 -6.53 5.93
N SER A 112 13.02 -5.67 6.77
CA SER A 112 13.64 -6.05 8.04
C SER A 112 12.94 -5.39 9.21
N ALA A 113 13.24 -5.89 10.40
CA ALA A 113 12.72 -5.35 11.65
C ALA A 113 13.03 -3.87 11.85
N ASN A 114 14.14 -3.39 11.32
CA ASN A 114 14.57 -2.00 11.43
C ASN A 114 14.05 -1.12 10.30
N ILE A 115 13.22 -1.63 9.43
CA ILE A 115 12.61 -0.94 8.29
C ILE A 115 13.57 0.09 7.67
N THR A 116 14.54 -0.39 6.90
CA THR A 116 15.46 0.47 6.18
C THR A 116 14.87 0.78 4.82
N CYS A 117 14.56 2.04 4.58
CA CYS A 117 13.98 2.46 3.32
C CYS A 117 15.04 2.57 2.23
N PRO A 118 14.71 2.18 0.97
CA PRO A 118 15.66 2.30 -0.12
C PRO A 118 16.02 3.76 -0.36
N THR A 119 17.23 3.99 -0.83
CA THR A 119 17.65 5.32 -1.28
C THR A 119 17.02 5.62 -2.63
N ALA A 120 16.58 6.85 -2.81
CA ALA A 120 15.95 7.26 -4.06
C ALA A 120 16.97 7.38 -5.20
#